data_2a22793fc0227cf9c17f4dad3114fd40
#
_entry.id   2a22793fc0227cf9c17f4dad3114fd40
#
_cell.length_a   1.000
_cell.length_b   1.000
_cell.length_c   1.000
_cell.angle_alpha   90.00
_cell.angle_beta   90.00
_cell.angle_gamma   90.00
#
_symmetry.space_group_name_H-M   'P 1'
#
loop_
_entity.id
_entity.type
_entity.pdbx_description
1 polymer ?
#
loop_
_entity_poly.entity_id
_entity_poly.type
_entity_poly.pdbx_seq_one_letter_code
_entity_poly.pdbx_strand_id
1 'polypeptide(L)'
;MWSKARLPGMNFKKGSLFRRNAGAERSKSLNDQGGLLAVWGSPGSGKTVTAVKIAKHLASQRKNVVLLLCDMTAPMLPCICSPSELERDRSLGSVFAAHHIPVNLIRNNLTTHKRLPHLALMGLRKGENEYTYAACTKSQAEELLAGLRKIAPYVVVDCSSYIANDILSAVALMESDSVLRLVNCTLKSVGYFSSQLPLLREINWDENKQYKVAANIKPMQAANRIGQVLGSVAFMLPHSAEVEEQYLSGALLSDLSRKDSRGFRKEIGNICEEVF
;
A
#
# COMPACT_ATOMS: atom_id res chain seq x y z
N MET A 1 -49.82 -29.14 -3.85
CA MET A 1 -49.81 -27.86 -3.10
C MET A 1 -48.45 -27.71 -2.42
N TRP A 2 -47.54 -26.97 -3.08
CA TRP A 2 -46.21 -26.67 -2.52
C TRP A 2 -46.21 -25.22 -2.08
N SER A 3 -46.11 -25.00 -0.79
CA SER A 3 -46.04 -23.70 -0.12
C SER A 3 -44.71 -23.06 -0.42
N LYS A 4 -44.73 -21.86 -1.02
CA LYS A 4 -43.57 -20.99 -1.21
C LYS A 4 -43.12 -20.44 0.13
N ALA A 5 -42.02 -20.96 0.68
CA ALA A 5 -41.31 -20.32 1.77
C ALA A 5 -40.63 -19.03 1.24
N ARG A 6 -41.10 -17.88 1.69
CA ARG A 6 -40.43 -16.59 1.45
C ARG A 6 -39.17 -16.55 2.31
N LEU A 7 -38.01 -16.47 1.68
CA LEU A 7 -36.77 -16.06 2.34
C LEU A 7 -36.92 -14.62 2.86
N PRO A 8 -36.47 -14.32 4.07
CA PRO A 8 -36.54 -12.96 4.60
C PRO A 8 -35.61 -12.07 3.75
N GLY A 9 -36.17 -10.96 3.27
CA GLY A 9 -35.46 -9.97 2.49
C GLY A 9 -34.29 -9.39 3.28
N MET A 10 -33.08 -9.74 2.89
CA MET A 10 -31.87 -9.06 3.30
C MET A 10 -31.89 -7.66 2.67
N ASN A 11 -32.29 -6.67 3.47
CA ASN A 11 -32.09 -5.26 3.15
C ASN A 11 -30.58 -4.98 3.17
N PHE A 12 -29.91 -5.19 2.03
CA PHE A 12 -28.59 -4.62 1.81
C PHE A 12 -28.74 -3.11 1.77
N LYS A 13 -28.55 -2.43 2.90
CA LYS A 13 -28.20 -1.02 2.88
C LYS A 13 -27.01 -0.91 1.92
N LYS A 14 -27.19 -0.20 0.80
CA LYS A 14 -26.11 0.24 -0.08
C LYS A 14 -25.21 1.19 0.70
N GLY A 15 -24.43 0.67 1.64
CA GLY A 15 -23.37 1.41 2.30
C GLY A 15 -22.25 1.60 1.29
N SER A 16 -21.94 2.85 0.95
CA SER A 16 -20.67 3.17 0.31
C SER A 16 -19.56 2.58 1.17
N LEU A 17 -18.57 1.96 0.56
CA LEU A 17 -17.40 1.42 1.26
C LEU A 17 -16.72 2.52 2.12
N PHE A 18 -16.79 3.76 1.65
CA PHE A 18 -16.34 4.95 2.34
C PHE A 18 -17.54 5.83 2.75
N ARG A 19 -17.47 6.50 3.92
CA ARG A 19 -18.50 7.44 4.35
C ARG A 19 -18.58 8.60 3.37
N ARG A 20 -19.76 8.82 2.77
CA ARG A 20 -20.05 10.05 2.02
C ARG A 20 -20.28 11.20 2.98
N ASN A 21 -19.48 12.26 2.88
CA ASN A 21 -19.82 13.54 3.50
C ASN A 21 -20.95 14.18 2.69
N ALA A 22 -22.16 14.22 3.26
CA ALA A 22 -23.23 15.08 2.79
C ALA A 22 -22.92 16.51 3.28
N GLY A 23 -22.49 17.36 2.39
CA GLY A 23 -22.38 18.81 2.63
C GLY A 23 -20.95 19.34 2.58
N ALA A 24 -20.50 19.66 1.40
CA ALA A 24 -19.74 20.84 0.99
C ALA A 24 -19.24 20.62 -0.45
N GLU A 25 -19.98 21.09 -1.43
CA GLU A 25 -19.41 21.42 -2.74
C GLU A 25 -18.42 22.58 -2.55
N ARG A 26 -17.17 22.23 -2.29
CA ARG A 26 -16.04 23.15 -2.48
C ARG A 26 -15.41 22.80 -3.82
N SER A 27 -15.20 23.82 -4.64
CA SER A 27 -14.49 23.77 -5.91
C SER A 27 -13.29 22.82 -5.82
N LYS A 28 -13.31 21.73 -6.60
CA LYS A 28 -12.18 20.83 -6.76
C LYS A 28 -11.03 21.65 -7.33
N SER A 29 -9.93 21.76 -6.58
CA SER A 29 -8.66 22.18 -7.14
C SER A 29 -8.24 21.13 -8.18
N LEU A 30 -7.69 21.56 -9.30
CA LEU A 30 -7.28 20.73 -10.45
C LEU A 30 -6.23 19.65 -10.13
N ASN A 31 -5.68 19.62 -8.90
CA ASN A 31 -4.62 18.70 -8.47
C ASN A 31 -5.09 17.48 -7.65
N ASP A 32 -6.37 17.19 -7.53
CA ASP A 32 -6.87 16.08 -6.71
C ASP A 32 -7.33 14.89 -7.57
N GLN A 33 -6.50 14.49 -8.55
CA GLN A 33 -6.87 13.43 -9.50
C GLN A 33 -6.70 12.02 -8.91
N GLY A 34 -5.95 11.86 -7.82
CA GLY A 34 -5.60 10.55 -7.27
C GLY A 34 -4.59 9.81 -8.16
N GLY A 35 -4.36 8.52 -7.88
CA GLY A 35 -3.47 7.68 -8.66
C GLY A 35 -3.15 6.36 -7.96
N LEU A 36 -2.38 5.51 -8.64
CA LEU A 36 -1.82 4.28 -8.10
C LEU A 36 -0.33 4.48 -7.86
N LEU A 37 0.06 4.38 -6.59
CA LEU A 37 1.44 4.46 -6.15
C LEU A 37 1.94 3.07 -5.74
N ALA A 38 3.01 2.59 -6.35
CA ALA A 38 3.72 1.40 -5.89
C ALA A 38 4.90 1.79 -4.98
N VAL A 39 5.02 1.12 -3.85
CA VAL A 39 6.12 1.30 -2.90
C VAL A 39 6.98 0.04 -2.90
N TRP A 40 8.19 0.16 -3.40
CA TRP A 40 9.12 -0.95 -3.58
C TRP A 40 10.51 -0.63 -3.02
N GLY A 41 11.28 -1.66 -2.69
CA GLY A 41 12.63 -1.46 -2.19
C GLY A 41 13.27 -2.70 -1.60
N SER A 42 14.49 -2.56 -1.13
CA SER A 42 15.24 -3.65 -0.52
C SER A 42 14.55 -4.18 0.75
N PRO A 43 14.80 -5.46 1.12
CA PRO A 43 14.35 -5.98 2.40
C PRO A 43 14.79 -5.08 3.56
N GLY A 44 13.88 -4.78 4.49
CA GLY A 44 14.14 -3.92 5.64
C GLY A 44 14.27 -2.42 5.33
N SER A 45 13.96 -1.96 4.11
CA SER A 45 14.03 -0.52 3.76
C SER A 45 12.87 0.32 4.31
N GLY A 46 11.85 -0.29 4.93
CA GLY A 46 10.70 0.40 5.45
C GLY A 46 9.55 0.59 4.45
N LYS A 47 9.47 -0.25 3.42
CA LYS A 47 8.39 -0.21 2.41
C LYS A 47 7.01 -0.16 3.05
N THR A 48 6.65 -1.18 3.81
CA THR A 48 5.35 -1.31 4.49
C THR A 48 5.07 -0.11 5.40
N VAL A 49 6.07 0.31 6.18
CA VAL A 49 5.95 1.50 7.04
C VAL A 49 5.60 2.73 6.21
N THR A 50 6.32 2.96 5.12
CA THR A 50 6.11 4.11 4.24
C THR A 50 4.74 4.04 3.55
N ALA A 51 4.38 2.89 2.98
CA ALA A 51 3.09 2.68 2.33
C ALA A 51 1.91 2.93 3.30
N VAL A 52 1.99 2.37 4.51
CA VAL A 52 0.97 2.57 5.56
C VAL A 52 0.86 4.04 5.97
N LYS A 53 1.99 4.73 6.18
CA LYS A 53 1.99 6.14 6.60
C LYS A 53 1.49 7.07 5.50
N ILE A 54 1.77 6.78 4.23
CA ILE A 54 1.19 7.50 3.08
C ILE A 54 -0.32 7.28 3.04
N ALA A 55 -0.78 6.03 3.08
CA ALA A 55 -2.21 5.71 3.05
C ALA A 55 -2.96 6.35 4.23
N LYS A 56 -2.38 6.32 5.43
CA LYS A 56 -2.93 7.00 6.61
C LYS A 56 -2.98 8.52 6.43
N HIS A 57 -1.92 9.14 5.90
CA HIS A 57 -1.87 10.59 5.66
C HIS A 57 -3.00 11.02 4.72
N LEU A 58 -3.19 10.34 3.61
CA LEU A 58 -4.28 10.59 2.66
C LEU A 58 -5.66 10.41 3.32
N ALA A 59 -5.86 9.30 4.05
CA ALA A 59 -7.12 9.04 4.75
C ALA A 59 -7.44 10.10 5.81
N SER A 60 -6.43 10.63 6.51
CA SER A 60 -6.57 11.72 7.48
C SER A 60 -7.02 13.03 6.83
N GLN A 61 -6.68 13.24 5.56
CA GLN A 61 -7.16 14.35 4.72
C GLN A 61 -8.55 14.07 4.09
N ARG A 62 -9.24 13.00 4.54
CA ARG A 62 -10.54 12.54 4.01
C ARG A 62 -10.51 12.08 2.56
N LYS A 63 -9.36 11.73 2.02
CA LYS A 63 -9.21 11.11 0.71
C LYS A 63 -9.48 9.61 0.83
N ASN A 64 -10.31 9.07 -0.06
CA ASN A 64 -10.60 7.63 -0.07
C ASN A 64 -9.41 6.89 -0.65
N VAL A 65 -8.78 6.05 0.15
CA VAL A 65 -7.57 5.31 -0.21
C VAL A 65 -7.72 3.82 0.04
N VAL A 66 -7.19 3.02 -0.86
CA VAL A 66 -6.97 1.59 -0.65
C VAL A 66 -5.48 1.33 -0.48
N LEU A 67 -5.10 0.61 0.58
CA LEU A 67 -3.77 0.07 0.76
C LEU A 67 -3.79 -1.44 0.45
N LEU A 68 -3.05 -1.83 -0.59
CA LEU A 68 -2.84 -3.21 -0.99
C LEU A 68 -1.47 -3.69 -0.48
N LEU A 69 -1.45 -4.80 0.25
CA LEU A 69 -0.27 -5.44 0.82
C LEU A 69 0.06 -6.69 0.02
N CYS A 70 1.14 -6.68 -0.74
CA CYS A 70 1.49 -7.76 -1.68
C CYS A 70 2.37 -8.86 -1.07
N ASP A 71 2.91 -8.69 0.15
CA ASP A 71 3.77 -9.69 0.75
C ASP A 71 2.97 -10.97 1.06
N MET A 72 3.17 -11.99 0.23
CA MET A 72 2.51 -13.29 0.36
C MET A 72 3.28 -14.24 1.29
N THR A 73 4.54 -13.95 1.58
CA THR A 73 5.40 -14.77 2.44
C THR A 73 5.21 -14.44 3.91
N ALA A 74 5.10 -13.13 4.23
CA ALA A 74 4.89 -12.62 5.58
C ALA A 74 3.71 -11.66 5.61
N PRO A 75 2.49 -12.12 5.96
CA PRO A 75 1.31 -11.27 6.01
C PRO A 75 1.51 -10.03 6.87
N MET A 76 1.45 -8.85 6.25
CA MET A 76 1.74 -7.59 6.93
C MET A 76 0.51 -6.96 7.61
N LEU A 77 -0.70 -7.42 7.29
CA LEU A 77 -1.93 -6.86 7.88
C LEU A 77 -1.92 -6.88 9.43
N PRO A 78 -1.46 -7.97 10.09
CA PRO A 78 -1.36 -8.00 11.56
C PRO A 78 -0.32 -7.04 12.14
N CYS A 79 0.66 -6.58 11.34
CA CYS A 79 1.67 -5.61 11.76
C CYS A 79 1.20 -4.15 11.65
N ILE A 80 0.08 -3.91 10.98
CA ILE A 80 -0.45 -2.59 10.72
C ILE A 80 -1.39 -2.13 11.82
N CYS A 81 -2.33 -3.00 12.21
CA CYS A 81 -3.30 -2.74 13.27
C CYS A 81 -3.81 -4.04 13.88
N SER A 82 -4.40 -3.94 15.07
CA SER A 82 -5.06 -5.07 15.72
C SER A 82 -6.26 -5.55 14.90
N PRO A 83 -6.54 -6.87 14.82
CA PRO A 83 -7.76 -7.40 14.21
C PRO A 83 -9.04 -6.80 14.80
N SER A 84 -9.04 -6.40 16.06
CA SER A 84 -10.18 -5.74 16.73
C SER A 84 -10.50 -4.34 16.16
N GLU A 85 -9.57 -3.71 15.48
CA GLU A 85 -9.73 -2.39 14.84
C GLU A 85 -10.31 -2.49 13.42
N LEU A 86 -10.39 -3.70 12.88
CA LEU A 86 -10.95 -3.97 11.56
C LEU A 86 -12.46 -4.27 11.66
N GLU A 87 -13.24 -3.82 10.67
CA GLU A 87 -14.68 -4.10 10.62
C GLU A 87 -14.95 -5.52 10.13
N ARG A 88 -14.08 -6.08 9.30
CA ARG A 88 -14.21 -7.42 8.73
C ARG A 88 -12.84 -8.07 8.61
N ASP A 89 -12.82 -9.38 8.81
CA ASP A 89 -11.64 -10.20 8.57
C ASP A 89 -11.74 -10.84 7.17
N ARG A 90 -11.09 -10.23 6.19
CA ARG A 90 -11.10 -10.64 4.77
C ARG A 90 -9.66 -10.84 4.28
N SER A 91 -9.50 -11.64 3.25
CA SER A 91 -8.19 -11.99 2.71
C SER A 91 -8.06 -11.66 1.22
N LEU A 92 -6.89 -11.13 0.84
CA LEU A 92 -6.47 -11.00 -0.55
C LEU A 92 -6.49 -12.37 -1.27
N GLY A 93 -6.08 -13.44 -0.58
CA GLY A 93 -6.04 -14.78 -1.15
C GLY A 93 -7.41 -15.26 -1.63
N SER A 94 -8.50 -14.88 -0.95
CA SER A 94 -9.87 -15.21 -1.39
C SER A 94 -10.22 -14.58 -2.74
N VAL A 95 -9.56 -13.49 -3.13
CA VAL A 95 -9.75 -12.85 -4.44
C VAL A 95 -9.13 -13.71 -5.54
N PHE A 96 -7.94 -14.26 -5.29
CA PHE A 96 -7.21 -15.09 -6.26
C PHE A 96 -7.78 -16.50 -6.44
N ALA A 97 -8.69 -16.93 -5.57
CA ALA A 97 -9.44 -18.18 -5.76
C ALA A 97 -10.42 -18.12 -6.94
N ALA A 98 -10.77 -16.94 -7.44
CA ALA A 98 -11.65 -16.74 -8.58
C ALA A 98 -10.85 -16.63 -9.89
N HIS A 99 -11.36 -17.22 -10.99
CA HIS A 99 -10.73 -17.09 -12.32
C HIS A 99 -10.73 -15.64 -12.85
N HIS A 100 -11.76 -14.87 -12.54
CA HIS A 100 -11.89 -13.44 -12.86
C HIS A 100 -12.14 -12.64 -11.60
N ILE A 101 -11.64 -11.41 -11.57
CA ILE A 101 -11.71 -10.53 -10.40
C ILE A 101 -12.63 -9.33 -10.68
N PRO A 102 -13.96 -9.51 -10.59
CA PRO A 102 -14.89 -8.40 -10.74
C PRO A 102 -14.81 -7.45 -9.55
N VAL A 103 -15.13 -6.18 -9.77
CA VAL A 103 -15.06 -5.11 -8.75
C VAL A 103 -15.84 -5.45 -7.48
N ASN A 104 -16.97 -6.18 -7.60
CA ASN A 104 -17.75 -6.58 -6.43
C ASN A 104 -17.01 -7.61 -5.56
N LEU A 105 -16.23 -8.51 -6.16
CA LEU A 105 -15.39 -9.46 -5.42
C LEU A 105 -14.32 -8.70 -4.63
N ILE A 106 -13.67 -7.72 -5.27
CA ILE A 106 -12.68 -6.86 -4.60
C ILE A 106 -13.33 -6.14 -3.42
N ARG A 107 -14.48 -5.47 -3.62
CA ARG A 107 -15.19 -4.75 -2.54
C ARG A 107 -15.55 -5.65 -1.35
N ASN A 108 -15.97 -6.87 -1.63
CA ASN A 108 -16.35 -7.82 -0.58
C ASN A 108 -15.15 -8.35 0.22
N ASN A 109 -13.93 -8.23 -0.34
CA ASN A 109 -12.69 -8.66 0.31
C ASN A 109 -11.84 -7.50 0.84
N LEU A 110 -12.29 -6.26 0.69
CA LEU A 110 -11.69 -5.12 1.37
C LEU A 110 -12.09 -5.08 2.84
N THR A 111 -11.13 -4.75 3.68
CA THR A 111 -11.30 -4.56 5.12
C THR A 111 -11.24 -3.07 5.43
N THR A 112 -12.21 -2.55 6.18
CA THR A 112 -12.24 -1.15 6.62
C THR A 112 -11.77 -1.02 8.05
N HIS A 113 -11.06 0.07 8.35
CA HIS A 113 -10.62 0.37 9.70
C HIS A 113 -11.68 1.18 10.44
N LYS A 114 -12.06 0.76 11.67
CA LYS A 114 -13.17 1.36 12.45
C LYS A 114 -13.05 2.85 12.68
N ARG A 115 -11.82 3.34 12.89
CA ARG A 115 -11.54 4.76 13.19
C ARG A 115 -11.08 5.58 11.99
N LEU A 116 -10.75 4.94 10.86
CA LEU A 116 -10.27 5.59 9.64
C LEU A 116 -11.22 5.25 8.47
N PRO A 117 -12.39 5.90 8.39
CA PRO A 117 -13.45 5.52 7.44
C PRO A 117 -13.09 5.75 5.98
N HIS A 118 -11.99 6.46 5.70
CA HIS A 118 -11.47 6.71 4.36
C HIS A 118 -10.35 5.75 3.97
N LEU A 119 -9.97 4.79 4.85
CA LEU A 119 -8.95 3.79 4.60
C LEU A 119 -9.59 2.41 4.48
N ALA A 120 -9.35 1.75 3.34
CA ALA A 120 -9.60 0.34 3.15
C ALA A 120 -8.27 -0.41 2.95
N LEU A 121 -8.18 -1.61 3.47
CA LEU A 121 -7.00 -2.46 3.48
C LEU A 121 -7.29 -3.76 2.73
N MET A 122 -6.30 -4.28 2.02
CA MET A 122 -6.33 -5.61 1.42
C MET A 122 -4.97 -6.28 1.57
N GLY A 123 -4.95 -7.49 2.09
CA GLY A 123 -3.73 -8.28 2.30
C GLY A 123 -4.07 -9.68 2.79
N LEU A 124 -3.07 -10.51 2.98
CA LEU A 124 -3.22 -11.81 3.61
C LEU A 124 -3.46 -11.69 5.12
N ARG A 125 -4.24 -12.59 5.66
CA ARG A 125 -4.49 -12.71 7.11
C ARG A 125 -3.33 -13.43 7.81
N LYS A 126 -3.28 -13.30 9.12
CA LYS A 126 -2.35 -14.04 9.96
C LYS A 126 -2.51 -15.56 9.74
N GLY A 127 -1.40 -16.21 9.47
CA GLY A 127 -1.33 -17.66 9.24
C GLY A 127 -1.57 -18.09 7.79
N GLU A 128 -1.91 -17.17 6.90
CA GLU A 128 -1.93 -17.42 5.46
C GLU A 128 -0.55 -17.16 4.85
N ASN A 129 -0.26 -17.78 3.71
CA ASN A 129 0.97 -17.62 2.94
C ASN A 129 0.71 -17.94 1.46
N GLU A 130 1.76 -17.88 0.64
CA GLU A 130 1.72 -18.13 -0.81
C GLU A 130 1.18 -19.50 -1.21
N TYR A 131 1.17 -20.48 -0.31
CA TYR A 131 0.64 -21.83 -0.55
C TYR A 131 -0.81 -22.02 -0.07
N THR A 132 -1.36 -21.05 0.67
CA THR A 132 -2.74 -21.12 1.18
C THR A 132 -3.77 -21.01 0.06
N TYR A 133 -3.44 -20.29 -1.00
CA TYR A 133 -4.31 -20.03 -2.13
C TYR A 133 -3.60 -20.35 -3.46
N ALA A 134 -4.36 -20.33 -4.56
CA ALA A 134 -3.78 -20.43 -5.89
C ALA A 134 -2.84 -19.24 -6.17
N ALA A 135 -1.76 -19.49 -6.92
CA ALA A 135 -0.84 -18.44 -7.31
C ALA A 135 -1.56 -17.38 -8.18
N CYS A 136 -1.31 -16.11 -7.91
CA CYS A 136 -1.83 -15.01 -8.71
C CYS A 136 -1.27 -15.07 -10.13
N THR A 137 -2.14 -14.98 -11.13
CA THR A 137 -1.75 -14.85 -12.53
C THR A 137 -1.59 -13.37 -12.90
N LYS A 138 -0.88 -13.09 -14.02
CA LYS A 138 -0.72 -11.72 -14.51
C LYS A 138 -2.08 -11.05 -14.79
N SER A 139 -3.00 -11.74 -15.46
CA SER A 139 -4.35 -11.22 -15.74
C SER A 139 -5.12 -10.89 -14.47
N GLN A 140 -5.04 -11.74 -13.45
CA GLN A 140 -5.68 -11.47 -12.16
C GLN A 140 -5.08 -10.26 -11.45
N ALA A 141 -3.76 -10.07 -11.51
CA ALA A 141 -3.11 -8.88 -10.96
C ALA A 141 -3.57 -7.60 -11.67
N GLU A 142 -3.63 -7.61 -13.01
CA GLU A 142 -4.13 -6.49 -13.83
C GLU A 142 -5.61 -6.18 -13.52
N GLU A 143 -6.47 -7.20 -13.46
CA GLU A 143 -7.90 -7.05 -13.09
C GLU A 143 -8.07 -6.48 -11.68
N LEU A 144 -7.27 -6.93 -10.72
CA LEU A 144 -7.28 -6.43 -9.35
C LEU A 144 -6.93 -4.95 -9.30
N LEU A 145 -5.80 -4.54 -9.90
CA LEU A 145 -5.35 -3.15 -9.88
C LEU A 145 -6.34 -2.22 -10.60
N ALA A 146 -6.83 -2.63 -11.78
CA ALA A 146 -7.86 -1.90 -12.50
C ALA A 146 -9.16 -1.78 -11.69
N GLY A 147 -9.53 -2.83 -10.96
CA GLY A 147 -10.68 -2.83 -10.06
C GLY A 147 -10.50 -1.92 -8.84
N LEU A 148 -9.33 -1.88 -8.24
CA LEU A 148 -9.01 -0.99 -7.12
C LEU A 148 -9.10 0.48 -7.52
N ARG A 149 -8.59 0.86 -8.71
CA ARG A 149 -8.73 2.22 -9.27
C ARG A 149 -10.20 2.65 -9.44
N LYS A 150 -11.11 1.70 -9.72
CA LYS A 150 -12.57 1.97 -9.80
C LYS A 150 -13.23 2.13 -8.44
N ILE A 151 -12.59 1.64 -7.38
CA ILE A 151 -13.13 1.67 -6.00
C ILE A 151 -12.70 2.94 -5.27
N ALA A 152 -11.45 3.34 -5.41
CA ALA A 152 -10.89 4.51 -4.73
C ALA A 152 -10.01 5.33 -5.67
N PRO A 153 -10.01 6.68 -5.55
CA PRO A 153 -9.14 7.54 -6.33
C PRO A 153 -7.65 7.35 -5.97
N TYR A 154 -7.35 6.96 -4.74
CA TYR A 154 -5.98 6.74 -4.28
C TYR A 154 -5.76 5.26 -3.99
N VAL A 155 -4.76 4.65 -4.64
CA VAL A 155 -4.35 3.27 -4.40
C VAL A 155 -2.87 3.26 -4.05
N VAL A 156 -2.52 2.75 -2.87
CA VAL A 156 -1.13 2.56 -2.44
C VAL A 156 -0.86 1.08 -2.39
N VAL A 157 0.19 0.64 -3.08
CA VAL A 157 0.58 -0.77 -3.15
C VAL A 157 1.91 -0.97 -2.42
N ASP A 158 1.90 -1.73 -1.34
CA ASP A 158 3.11 -2.19 -0.64
C ASP A 158 3.63 -3.45 -1.34
N CYS A 159 4.60 -3.27 -2.22
CA CYS A 159 5.19 -4.36 -3.00
C CYS A 159 6.15 -5.20 -2.16
N SER A 160 6.21 -6.50 -2.43
CA SER A 160 7.25 -7.35 -1.86
C SER A 160 8.64 -6.96 -2.35
N SER A 161 9.68 -7.45 -1.68
CA SER A 161 11.05 -7.27 -2.17
C SER A 161 11.45 -8.34 -3.21
N TYR A 162 10.67 -9.41 -3.34
CA TYR A 162 11.01 -10.57 -4.17
C TYR A 162 10.24 -10.57 -5.49
N ILE A 163 10.56 -9.60 -6.35
CA ILE A 163 9.82 -9.31 -7.59
C ILE A 163 9.82 -10.48 -8.58
N ALA A 164 10.92 -11.22 -8.67
CA ALA A 164 11.07 -12.30 -9.65
C ALA A 164 9.98 -13.40 -9.53
N ASN A 165 9.45 -13.61 -8.31
CA ASN A 165 8.45 -14.62 -8.02
C ASN A 165 7.12 -14.05 -7.49
N ASP A 166 7.00 -12.72 -7.46
CA ASP A 166 5.78 -12.03 -7.03
C ASP A 166 5.17 -11.25 -8.21
N ILE A 167 4.29 -11.95 -8.93
CA ILE A 167 3.61 -11.41 -10.11
C ILE A 167 2.79 -10.16 -9.75
N LEU A 168 2.14 -10.14 -8.57
CA LEU A 168 1.32 -9.01 -8.15
C LEU A 168 2.15 -7.74 -7.98
N SER A 169 3.30 -7.84 -7.29
CA SER A 169 4.22 -6.73 -7.14
C SER A 169 4.84 -6.30 -8.47
N ALA A 170 5.21 -7.25 -9.33
CA ALA A 170 5.76 -6.95 -10.65
C ALA A 170 4.77 -6.18 -11.52
N VAL A 171 3.51 -6.61 -11.57
CA VAL A 171 2.44 -5.91 -12.31
C VAL A 171 2.15 -4.54 -11.68
N ALA A 172 2.12 -4.43 -10.34
CA ALA A 172 1.92 -3.15 -9.67
C ALA A 172 3.00 -2.12 -10.02
N LEU A 173 4.27 -2.54 -10.13
CA LEU A 173 5.35 -1.66 -10.56
C LEU A 173 5.21 -1.18 -12.01
N MET A 174 4.64 -2.00 -12.90
CA MET A 174 4.41 -1.63 -14.30
C MET A 174 3.20 -0.71 -14.47
N GLU A 175 2.10 -1.03 -13.78
CA GLU A 175 0.80 -0.36 -13.96
C GLU A 175 0.64 0.90 -13.09
N SER A 176 1.56 1.18 -12.15
CA SER A 176 1.47 2.36 -11.28
C SER A 176 1.78 3.65 -12.03
N ASP A 177 1.15 4.74 -11.58
CA ASP A 177 1.39 6.09 -12.07
C ASP A 177 2.72 6.64 -11.52
N SER A 178 3.07 6.24 -10.29
CA SER A 178 4.31 6.59 -9.60
C SER A 178 4.87 5.40 -8.83
N VAL A 179 6.19 5.32 -8.71
CA VAL A 179 6.89 4.28 -7.94
C VAL A 179 7.85 4.92 -6.96
N LEU A 180 7.69 4.64 -5.66
CA LEU A 180 8.69 4.96 -4.65
C LEU A 180 9.67 3.80 -4.51
N ARG A 181 10.93 4.06 -4.84
CA ARG A 181 12.02 3.10 -4.69
C ARG A 181 12.81 3.39 -3.43
N LEU A 182 12.53 2.64 -2.35
CA LEU A 182 13.11 2.83 -1.03
C LEU A 182 14.46 2.11 -0.90
N VAL A 183 15.45 2.86 -0.47
CA VAL A 183 16.83 2.39 -0.25
C VAL A 183 17.26 2.82 1.15
N ASN A 184 17.68 1.88 1.99
CA ASN A 184 18.33 2.25 3.25
C ASN A 184 19.86 2.36 3.07
N CYS A 185 20.51 3.07 4.01
CA CYS A 185 21.94 3.40 3.95
C CYS A 185 22.84 2.21 4.28
N THR A 186 22.66 1.05 3.59
CA THR A 186 23.46 -0.16 3.79
C THR A 186 23.98 -0.72 2.47
N LEU A 187 25.15 -1.35 2.50
CA LEU A 187 25.70 -2.04 1.33
C LEU A 187 24.78 -3.14 0.81
N LYS A 188 24.06 -3.83 1.72
CA LYS A 188 23.08 -4.85 1.35
C LYS A 188 21.95 -4.27 0.49
N SER A 189 21.47 -3.07 0.84
CA SER A 189 20.43 -2.39 0.06
C SER A 189 20.94 -2.00 -1.34
N VAL A 190 22.14 -1.48 -1.43
CA VAL A 190 22.79 -1.15 -2.71
C VAL A 190 22.97 -2.41 -3.57
N GLY A 191 23.51 -3.48 -2.98
CA GLY A 191 23.69 -4.79 -3.65
C GLY A 191 22.36 -5.36 -4.17
N TYR A 192 21.30 -5.26 -3.37
CA TYR A 192 19.95 -5.66 -3.78
C TYR A 192 19.51 -4.95 -5.08
N PHE A 193 19.62 -3.63 -5.14
CA PHE A 193 19.23 -2.89 -6.34
C PHE A 193 20.10 -3.24 -7.54
N SER A 194 21.40 -3.38 -7.36
CA SER A 194 22.31 -3.81 -8.45
C SER A 194 21.88 -5.17 -9.03
N SER A 195 21.33 -6.06 -8.22
CA SER A 195 20.88 -7.39 -8.65
C SER A 195 19.45 -7.40 -9.22
N GLN A 196 18.55 -6.54 -8.72
CA GLN A 196 17.13 -6.58 -9.10
C GLN A 196 16.78 -5.64 -10.28
N LEU A 197 17.47 -4.50 -10.43
CA LEU A 197 17.19 -3.56 -11.51
C LEU A 197 17.31 -4.16 -12.92
N PRO A 198 18.26 -5.04 -13.23
CA PRO A 198 18.32 -5.68 -14.55
C PRO A 198 17.05 -6.45 -14.90
N LEU A 199 16.41 -7.13 -13.90
CA LEU A 199 15.17 -7.87 -14.11
C LEU A 199 14.01 -6.97 -14.53
N LEU A 200 13.99 -5.73 -14.03
CA LEU A 200 12.93 -4.77 -14.33
C LEU A 200 13.11 -4.09 -15.68
N ARG A 201 14.36 -3.91 -16.13
CA ARG A 201 14.65 -3.29 -17.43
C ARG A 201 14.14 -4.11 -18.63
N GLU A 202 14.00 -5.41 -18.45
CA GLU A 202 13.43 -6.30 -19.48
C GLU A 202 11.91 -6.16 -19.62
N ILE A 203 11.24 -5.45 -18.69
CA ILE A 203 9.77 -5.37 -18.57
C ILE A 203 9.24 -3.96 -18.86
N ASN A 204 9.80 -3.20 -19.80
CA ASN A 204 9.36 -1.82 -20.13
C ASN A 204 9.31 -0.89 -18.90
N TRP A 205 10.37 -0.89 -18.10
CA TRP A 205 10.53 -0.07 -16.91
C TRP A 205 10.60 1.42 -17.27
N ASP A 206 9.62 2.21 -16.85
CA ASP A 206 9.62 3.66 -17.04
C ASP A 206 10.36 4.36 -15.89
N GLU A 207 11.56 4.86 -16.18
CA GLU A 207 12.38 5.57 -15.18
C GLU A 207 11.78 6.92 -14.76
N ASN A 208 10.93 7.53 -15.58
CA ASN A 208 10.30 8.83 -15.27
C ASN A 208 9.28 8.74 -14.14
N LYS A 209 8.72 7.56 -13.91
CA LYS A 209 7.78 7.29 -12.80
C LYS A 209 8.49 7.01 -11.48
N GLN A 210 9.84 6.94 -11.46
CA GLN A 210 10.61 6.42 -10.34
C GLN A 210 11.14 7.54 -9.44
N TYR A 211 10.67 7.55 -8.20
CA TYR A 211 11.19 8.41 -7.15
C TYR A 211 12.10 7.61 -6.21
N LYS A 212 13.39 7.96 -6.19
CA LYS A 212 14.36 7.34 -5.28
C LYS A 212 14.21 7.95 -3.89
N VAL A 213 14.03 7.12 -2.89
CA VAL A 213 13.83 7.52 -1.50
C VAL A 213 14.92 6.92 -0.63
N ALA A 214 15.78 7.75 -0.01
CA ALA A 214 16.64 7.29 1.05
C ALA A 214 15.81 7.15 2.32
N ALA A 215 15.66 5.92 2.81
CA ALA A 215 14.73 5.60 3.89
C ALA A 215 15.45 5.13 5.16
N ASN A 216 14.81 5.36 6.32
CA ASN A 216 15.31 4.96 7.63
C ASN A 216 16.72 5.50 7.92
N ILE A 217 16.95 6.77 7.61
CA ILE A 217 18.26 7.43 7.75
C ILE A 217 18.53 7.70 9.23
N LYS A 218 19.53 7.00 9.80
CA LYS A 218 19.98 7.21 11.17
C LYS A 218 21.01 8.35 11.25
N PRO A 219 21.14 9.06 12.39
CA PRO A 219 22.01 10.24 12.51
C PRO A 219 23.48 10.04 12.12
N MET A 220 24.00 8.80 12.27
CA MET A 220 25.39 8.46 11.94
C MET A 220 25.59 7.97 10.50
N GLN A 221 24.53 7.92 9.69
CA GLN A 221 24.59 7.41 8.34
C GLN A 221 24.83 8.55 7.33
N ALA A 222 25.81 8.38 6.47
CA ALA A 222 26.12 9.34 5.42
C ALA A 222 25.12 9.18 4.25
N ALA A 223 23.92 9.75 4.39
CA ALA A 223 22.89 9.74 3.34
C ALA A 223 23.40 10.27 1.99
N ASN A 224 24.32 11.21 2.02
CA ASN A 224 24.96 11.79 0.81
C ASN A 224 25.72 10.75 -0.04
N ARG A 225 26.26 9.69 0.57
CA ARG A 225 26.92 8.61 -0.16
C ARG A 225 25.94 7.75 -0.95
N ILE A 226 24.69 7.66 -0.53
CA ILE A 226 23.63 6.96 -1.29
C ILE A 226 23.36 7.69 -2.59
N GLY A 227 23.27 9.00 -2.57
CA GLY A 227 23.13 9.82 -3.77
C GLY A 227 24.27 9.61 -4.78
N GLN A 228 25.50 9.37 -4.32
CA GLN A 228 26.63 9.06 -5.20
C GLN A 228 26.50 7.68 -5.89
N VAL A 229 25.92 6.69 -5.21
CA VAL A 229 25.77 5.32 -5.74
C VAL A 229 24.52 5.15 -6.58
N LEU A 230 23.42 5.79 -6.19
CA LEU A 230 22.09 5.61 -6.80
C LEU A 230 21.69 6.76 -7.73
N GLY A 231 22.52 7.80 -7.84
CA GLY A 231 22.15 9.07 -8.47
C GLY A 231 21.26 9.93 -7.57
N SER A 232 20.58 10.93 -8.13
CA SER A 232 19.75 11.86 -7.38
C SER A 232 18.68 11.13 -6.55
N VAL A 233 18.55 11.53 -5.28
CA VAL A 233 17.51 11.06 -4.35
C VAL A 233 16.43 12.14 -4.27
N ALA A 234 15.19 11.79 -4.52
CA ALA A 234 14.06 12.72 -4.50
C ALA A 234 13.64 13.05 -3.06
N PHE A 235 13.60 12.05 -2.18
CA PHE A 235 13.12 12.20 -0.81
C PHE A 235 14.04 11.53 0.20
N MET A 236 14.06 12.07 1.44
CA MET A 236 14.85 11.54 2.53
C MET A 236 13.97 11.32 3.77
N LEU A 237 13.63 10.05 4.04
CA LEU A 237 12.86 9.66 5.22
C LEU A 237 13.80 9.40 6.40
N PRO A 238 13.84 10.29 7.40
CA PRO A 238 14.67 10.09 8.58
C PRO A 238 14.14 8.91 9.41
N HIS A 239 15.05 8.29 10.17
CA HIS A 239 14.66 7.33 11.20
C HIS A 239 13.81 8.04 12.27
N SER A 240 12.79 7.35 12.79
CA SER A 240 11.98 7.76 13.92
C SER A 240 11.77 6.60 14.86
N ALA A 241 12.13 6.77 16.13
CA ALA A 241 11.92 5.77 17.16
C ALA A 241 10.41 5.53 17.41
N GLU A 242 9.58 6.57 17.30
CA GLU A 242 8.12 6.43 17.41
C GLU A 242 7.55 5.53 16.30
N VAL A 243 8.03 5.68 15.06
CA VAL A 243 7.61 4.84 13.93
C VAL A 243 8.07 3.40 14.13
N GLU A 244 9.31 3.19 14.61
CA GLU A 244 9.84 1.85 14.90
C GLU A 244 9.03 1.15 16.01
N GLU A 245 8.71 1.87 17.09
CA GLU A 245 7.86 1.37 18.19
C GLU A 245 6.47 0.97 17.70
N GLN A 246 5.84 1.80 16.86
CA GLN A 246 4.54 1.48 16.26
C GLN A 246 4.60 0.25 15.35
N TYR A 247 5.68 0.07 14.61
CA TYR A 247 5.90 -1.13 13.80
C TYR A 247 6.02 -2.38 14.69
N LEU A 248 6.84 -2.33 15.73
CA LEU A 248 7.05 -3.45 16.65
C LEU A 248 5.80 -3.82 17.45
N SER A 249 4.93 -2.86 17.74
CA SER A 249 3.69 -3.06 18.49
C SER A 249 2.46 -3.37 17.62
N GLY A 250 2.62 -3.44 16.28
CA GLY A 250 1.48 -3.65 15.37
C GLY A 250 0.49 -2.49 15.34
N ALA A 251 0.97 -1.27 15.50
CA ALA A 251 0.17 -0.06 15.65
C ALA A 251 0.52 1.03 14.60
N LEU A 252 0.91 0.63 13.39
CA LEU A 252 1.36 1.57 12.34
C LEU A 252 0.31 2.61 11.93
N LEU A 253 -0.96 2.35 12.15
CA LEU A 253 -2.05 3.31 11.90
C LEU A 253 -2.23 4.33 13.02
N SER A 254 -1.48 4.24 14.12
CA SER A 254 -1.51 5.24 15.19
C SER A 254 -0.91 6.57 14.75
N ASP A 255 -1.34 7.67 15.39
CA ASP A 255 -0.81 8.99 15.12
C ASP A 255 0.64 9.12 15.57
N LEU A 256 1.40 9.93 14.85
CA LEU A 256 2.77 10.31 15.23
C LEU A 256 2.71 11.64 15.97
N SER A 257 3.11 11.68 17.24
CA SER A 257 3.01 12.84 18.13
C SER A 257 4.35 13.36 18.63
N ARG A 258 5.36 12.49 18.64
CA ARG A 258 6.66 12.80 19.21
C ARG A 258 7.50 13.75 18.32
N LYS A 259 8.48 14.42 18.94
CA LYS A 259 9.38 15.37 18.24
C LYS A 259 10.27 14.65 17.21
N ASP A 260 10.71 13.44 17.50
CA ASP A 260 11.58 12.64 16.62
C ASP A 260 10.89 12.26 15.30
N SER A 261 9.56 12.12 15.31
CA SER A 261 8.78 11.78 14.10
C SER A 261 8.39 13.00 13.24
N ARG A 262 8.71 14.24 13.70
CA ARG A 262 8.32 15.46 12.97
C ARG A 262 8.89 15.53 11.55
N GLY A 263 10.18 15.21 11.41
CA GLY A 263 10.85 15.17 10.10
C GLY A 263 10.25 14.11 9.18
N PHE A 264 10.01 12.92 9.73
CA PHE A 264 9.38 11.82 8.99
C PHE A 264 7.97 12.20 8.52
N ARG A 265 7.13 12.78 9.40
CA ARG A 265 5.77 13.23 9.03
C ARG A 265 5.77 14.27 7.92
N LYS A 266 6.69 15.26 8.02
CA LYS A 266 6.84 16.30 7.00
C LYS A 266 7.16 15.67 5.63
N GLU A 267 8.11 14.73 5.61
CA GLU A 267 8.54 14.12 4.36
C GLU A 267 7.47 13.20 3.76
N ILE A 268 6.66 12.51 4.57
CA ILE A 268 5.48 11.79 4.07
C ILE A 268 4.49 12.75 3.41
N GLY A 269 4.28 13.94 3.96
CA GLY A 269 3.46 14.99 3.33
C GLY A 269 4.02 15.43 1.98
N ASN A 270 5.32 15.75 1.92
CA ASN A 270 6.00 16.14 0.67
C ASN A 270 5.88 15.05 -0.41
N ILE A 271 6.07 13.78 -0.03
CA ILE A 271 5.88 12.64 -0.94
C ILE A 271 4.45 12.63 -1.49
N CYS A 272 3.44 12.76 -0.63
CA CYS A 272 2.05 12.72 -1.08
C CYS A 272 1.68 13.87 -2.02
N GLU A 273 2.24 15.06 -1.82
CA GLU A 273 2.04 16.23 -2.69
C GLU A 273 2.70 16.07 -4.06
N GLU A 274 3.83 15.35 -4.13
CA GLU A 274 4.60 15.20 -5.36
C GLU A 274 4.10 14.02 -6.22
N VAL A 275 3.65 12.92 -5.59
CA VAL A 275 3.34 11.67 -6.32
C VAL A 275 1.87 11.50 -6.68
N PHE A 276 0.97 12.34 -6.15
CA PHE A 276 -0.48 12.33 -6.39
C PHE A 276 -1.00 13.69 -6.85
#